data_d4322e7833b07047bb5ee35317505f99
#
_entry.id   d4322e7833b07047bb5ee35317505f99
#
_cell.length_a   1.000
_cell.length_b   1.000
_cell.length_c   1.000
_cell.angle_alpha   90.00
_cell.angle_beta   90.00
_cell.angle_gamma   90.00
#
_symmetry.space_group_name_H-M   'P 1'
#
loop_
_entity.id
_entity.type
_entity.pdbx_description
1 polymer ?
#
loop_
_entity_poly.entity_id
_entity_poly.type
_entity_poly.pdbx_seq_one_letter_code
_entity_poly.pdbx_strand_id
1 'polypeptide(L)'
;MAIRVPVSDPLPIAGRIVSAGSGTRWSDVTVFTVLAAVYFVAGKLGLRLAFVHASATAVWPPTGIAIAAFLILGLRAWPAILVGAFLVNLTTAGSVATSIGLGIGNTLEGVVGAYLVNRFAGGRNAFERAPDVFRFALVAALLSTTVSATVGVTTLAISGYANWADYGPIWLTWWLGDVAGDLVVAPVVLLWISRPRVRWPRAQALEAAALFLALVICGELVFGGLYPSVKHYPLEFATVPLLLWAAFRFGPREAATAILLLSGLAIWGTLEGYGPFAQRTQNESLLLLQAFVAVVSVSTLTLAAVVAERRRVEARLLHLSVSDPLTGLANYRQLMAALEGEIQRSQRTERPFAVVLLDVDGLKRINDRHGHLVGSLALCRVAAVLQLSCRAIDTAARFGGDEFALVLPEADEAAAGLVMRRVSERLAWDTDTPRVTVSLGAAVYPGNGTTVQTLLDAADRGLYAMKGKKAGRRG
;
A
#
# COMPACT_ATOMS: atom_id res chain seq x y z
N MET A 1 3.54 -45.82 12.55
CA MET A 1 2.90 -45.79 11.23
C MET A 1 2.43 -44.37 11.01
N ALA A 2 3.28 -43.50 10.39
CA ALA A 2 3.05 -42.08 10.24
C ALA A 2 2.37 -41.81 8.89
N ILE A 3 1.14 -41.31 8.93
CA ILE A 3 0.37 -40.92 7.74
C ILE A 3 0.92 -39.59 7.24
N ARG A 4 1.62 -39.62 6.10
CA ARG A 4 1.98 -38.44 5.33
C ARG A 4 0.73 -37.90 4.62
N VAL A 5 0.29 -36.71 5.00
CA VAL A 5 -0.68 -35.93 4.24
C VAL A 5 0.07 -35.30 3.07
N PRO A 6 -0.35 -35.45 1.81
CA PRO A 6 0.28 -34.77 0.68
C PRO A 6 -0.06 -33.28 0.74
N VAL A 7 0.98 -32.44 0.78
CA VAL A 7 0.90 -31.01 0.55
C VAL A 7 0.58 -30.83 -0.93
N SER A 8 -0.64 -30.37 -1.25
CA SER A 8 -1.03 -29.98 -2.59
C SER A 8 -0.27 -28.72 -2.98
N ASP A 9 0.47 -28.77 -4.09
CA ASP A 9 1.11 -27.65 -4.72
C ASP A 9 0.13 -26.50 -4.96
N PRO A 10 0.52 -25.25 -4.70
CA PRO A 10 -0.30 -24.11 -5.07
C PRO A 10 -0.31 -24.01 -6.61
N LEU A 11 -1.51 -24.06 -7.18
CA LEU A 11 -1.77 -23.80 -8.59
C LEU A 11 -1.07 -22.51 -9.04
N PRO A 12 -0.43 -22.49 -10.22
CA PRO A 12 0.17 -21.29 -10.75
C PRO A 12 -0.94 -20.28 -11.04
N ILE A 13 -0.97 -19.20 -10.28
CA ILE A 13 -1.79 -18.04 -10.60
C ILE A 13 -1.21 -17.44 -11.88
N ALA A 14 -1.72 -17.92 -13.01
CA ALA A 14 -1.52 -17.30 -14.31
C ALA A 14 -1.94 -15.83 -14.19
N GLY A 15 -0.99 -14.93 -14.48
CA GLY A 15 -1.16 -13.49 -14.40
C GLY A 15 -2.42 -13.03 -15.14
N ARG A 16 -3.49 -12.77 -14.43
CA ARG A 16 -4.56 -11.91 -14.91
C ARG A 16 -3.96 -10.50 -15.00
N ILE A 17 -3.62 -10.13 -16.22
CA ILE A 17 -3.46 -8.74 -16.62
C ILE A 17 -4.77 -8.06 -16.22
N VAL A 18 -4.74 -7.30 -15.13
CA VAL A 18 -5.82 -6.38 -14.77
C VAL A 18 -5.90 -5.41 -15.93
N SER A 19 -6.97 -5.50 -16.71
CA SER A 19 -7.34 -4.48 -17.68
C SER A 19 -7.56 -3.20 -16.90
N ALA A 20 -6.56 -2.32 -16.93
CA ALA A 20 -6.67 -0.95 -16.44
C ALA A 20 -7.84 -0.31 -17.20
N GLY A 21 -8.78 0.24 -16.44
CA GLY A 21 -9.85 1.08 -16.96
C GLY A 21 -9.28 2.14 -17.91
N SER A 22 -10.10 2.62 -18.83
CA SER A 22 -9.86 3.55 -19.92
C SER A 22 -9.18 4.88 -19.48
N GLY A 23 -7.93 4.81 -19.05
CA GLY A 23 -7.00 5.93 -18.97
C GLY A 23 -6.18 5.95 -20.25
N THR A 24 -5.94 7.12 -20.80
CA THR A 24 -5.12 7.42 -21.97
C THR A 24 -3.91 6.50 -22.05
N ARG A 25 -3.88 5.59 -23.01
CA ARG A 25 -2.69 4.76 -23.30
C ARG A 25 -1.65 5.70 -23.91
N TRP A 26 -0.66 6.09 -23.12
CA TRP A 26 0.52 6.77 -23.63
C TRP A 26 1.22 5.84 -24.64
N SER A 27 1.66 6.41 -25.77
CA SER A 27 2.48 5.63 -26.69
C SER A 27 3.80 5.28 -25.99
N ASP A 28 4.42 4.13 -26.33
CA ASP A 28 5.72 3.73 -25.77
C ASP A 28 6.77 4.83 -25.95
N VAL A 29 6.69 5.59 -27.04
CA VAL A 29 7.55 6.75 -27.33
C VAL A 29 7.36 7.88 -26.32
N THR A 30 6.12 8.16 -25.91
CA THR A 30 5.85 9.21 -24.92
C THR A 30 6.42 8.83 -23.56
N VAL A 31 6.23 7.58 -23.11
CA VAL A 31 6.78 7.06 -21.85
C VAL A 31 8.31 7.14 -21.87
N PHE A 32 8.91 6.71 -22.95
CA PHE A 32 10.37 6.80 -23.17
C PHE A 32 10.87 8.25 -23.06
N THR A 33 10.26 9.18 -23.80
CA THR A 33 10.68 10.60 -23.84
C THR A 33 10.53 11.25 -22.47
N VAL A 34 9.40 11.03 -21.78
CA VAL A 34 9.16 11.56 -20.44
C VAL A 34 10.16 11.01 -19.44
N LEU A 35 10.43 9.70 -19.45
CA LEU A 35 11.39 9.08 -18.54
C LEU A 35 12.82 9.58 -18.78
N ALA A 36 13.25 9.70 -20.03
CA ALA A 36 14.57 10.24 -20.36
C ALA A 36 14.69 11.71 -19.93
N ALA A 37 13.65 12.53 -20.14
CA ALA A 37 13.62 13.93 -19.73
C ALA A 37 13.63 14.05 -18.19
N VAL A 38 12.84 13.27 -17.47
CA VAL A 38 12.83 13.26 -15.99
C VAL A 38 14.20 12.85 -15.44
N TYR A 39 14.81 11.81 -16.00
CA TYR A 39 16.16 11.39 -15.63
C TYR A 39 17.17 12.49 -15.88
N PHE A 40 17.13 13.14 -17.06
CA PHE A 40 18.01 14.25 -17.44
C PHE A 40 17.87 15.43 -16.47
N VAL A 41 16.65 15.88 -16.21
CA VAL A 41 16.40 17.01 -15.30
C VAL A 41 16.86 16.69 -13.88
N ALA A 42 16.54 15.50 -13.37
CA ALA A 42 16.98 15.04 -12.06
C ALA A 42 18.52 14.96 -11.97
N GLY A 43 19.19 14.50 -13.04
CA GLY A 43 20.64 14.48 -13.13
C GLY A 43 21.25 15.88 -13.12
N LYS A 44 20.71 16.82 -13.90
CA LYS A 44 21.20 18.22 -13.91
C LYS A 44 20.99 18.92 -12.57
N LEU A 45 19.88 18.64 -11.88
CA LEU A 45 19.64 19.13 -10.52
C LEU A 45 20.65 18.50 -9.53
N GLY A 46 20.86 17.19 -9.62
CA GLY A 46 21.86 16.49 -8.79
C GLY A 46 23.27 17.06 -8.96
N LEU A 47 23.68 17.33 -10.20
CA LEU A 47 25.02 17.88 -10.47
C LEU A 47 25.21 19.34 -9.97
N ARG A 48 24.15 20.10 -9.74
CA ARG A 48 24.27 21.40 -9.04
C ARG A 48 24.70 21.22 -7.58
N LEU A 49 24.60 19.99 -7.05
CA LEU A 49 24.99 19.60 -5.71
C LEU A 49 26.34 18.87 -5.70
N ALA A 50 27.14 18.96 -6.79
CA ALA A 50 28.44 18.31 -6.90
C ALA A 50 29.54 19.12 -6.19
N PHE A 51 30.42 18.42 -5.43
CA PHE A 51 31.45 19.08 -4.59
C PHE A 51 32.85 18.59 -4.85
N VAL A 52 33.09 17.28 -4.78
CA VAL A 52 34.44 16.70 -4.80
C VAL A 52 34.92 16.55 -6.25
N HIS A 53 34.04 16.27 -7.16
CA HIS A 53 34.29 16.16 -8.58
C HIS A 53 33.03 16.55 -9.34
N ALA A 54 33.15 17.16 -10.53
CA ALA A 54 32.03 17.63 -11.33
C ALA A 54 30.95 16.54 -11.62
N SER A 55 31.30 15.26 -11.44
CA SER A 55 30.43 14.12 -11.66
C SER A 55 30.07 13.35 -10.39
N ALA A 56 30.47 13.78 -9.19
CA ALA A 56 30.19 13.13 -7.91
C ALA A 56 29.40 14.05 -6.97
N THR A 57 28.22 13.62 -6.55
CA THR A 57 27.24 14.45 -5.81
C THR A 57 26.88 13.84 -4.46
N ALA A 58 26.37 14.69 -3.55
CA ALA A 58 25.86 14.25 -2.24
C ALA A 58 24.74 13.23 -2.32
N VAL A 59 23.84 13.40 -3.28
CA VAL A 59 22.74 12.47 -3.60
C VAL A 59 22.59 12.48 -5.12
N TRP A 60 22.42 11.30 -5.70
CA TRP A 60 22.18 11.13 -7.13
C TRP A 60 20.74 10.65 -7.39
N PRO A 61 19.77 11.57 -7.51
CA PRO A 61 18.37 11.23 -7.69
C PRO A 61 18.08 10.32 -8.88
N PRO A 62 18.81 10.37 -10.02
CA PRO A 62 18.57 9.51 -11.16
C PRO A 62 18.69 8.01 -10.87
N THR A 63 19.53 7.58 -9.90
CA THR A 63 19.64 6.17 -9.51
C THR A 63 18.31 5.65 -8.98
N GLY A 64 17.70 6.35 -8.01
CA GLY A 64 16.40 5.98 -7.48
C GLY A 64 15.27 6.01 -8.52
N ILE A 65 15.35 6.96 -9.49
CA ILE A 65 14.41 7.00 -10.62
C ILE A 65 14.61 5.79 -11.53
N ALA A 66 15.86 5.42 -11.84
CA ALA A 66 16.19 4.31 -12.70
C ALA A 66 15.70 2.97 -12.13
N ILE A 67 16.04 2.68 -10.87
CA ILE A 67 15.62 1.43 -10.22
C ILE A 67 14.08 1.35 -10.13
N ALA A 68 13.41 2.45 -9.77
CA ALA A 68 11.95 2.51 -9.75
C ALA A 68 11.34 2.29 -11.14
N ALA A 69 11.92 2.90 -12.19
CA ALA A 69 11.49 2.72 -13.57
C ALA A 69 11.64 1.26 -14.03
N PHE A 70 12.77 0.60 -13.73
CA PHE A 70 12.96 -0.81 -14.04
C PHE A 70 12.03 -1.73 -13.27
N LEU A 71 11.72 -1.43 -12.02
CA LEU A 71 10.74 -2.18 -11.23
C LEU A 71 9.31 -2.02 -11.76
N ILE A 72 8.93 -0.85 -12.30
CA ILE A 72 7.59 -0.55 -12.78
C ILE A 72 7.39 -0.96 -14.24
N LEU A 73 8.32 -0.59 -15.11
CA LEU A 73 8.22 -0.77 -16.56
C LEU A 73 8.97 -2.03 -17.07
N GLY A 74 9.78 -2.64 -16.20
CA GLY A 74 10.65 -3.75 -16.57
C GLY A 74 11.85 -3.28 -17.41
N LEU A 75 12.52 -4.23 -18.08
CA LEU A 75 13.71 -3.95 -18.90
C LEU A 75 13.44 -2.96 -20.04
N ARG A 76 12.19 -2.72 -20.45
CA ARG A 76 11.85 -1.74 -21.50
C ARG A 76 12.30 -0.32 -21.18
N ALA A 77 12.57 -0.01 -19.92
CA ALA A 77 13.04 1.31 -19.49
C ALA A 77 14.51 1.61 -19.87
N TRP A 78 15.32 0.58 -20.19
CA TRP A 78 16.78 0.76 -20.38
C TRP A 78 17.18 1.82 -21.40
N PRO A 79 16.50 1.96 -22.58
CA PRO A 79 16.95 2.95 -23.55
C PRO A 79 16.72 4.39 -23.07
N ALA A 80 15.62 4.62 -22.31
CA ALA A 80 15.34 5.94 -21.74
C ALA A 80 16.37 6.33 -20.67
N ILE A 81 16.75 5.38 -19.81
CA ILE A 81 17.78 5.60 -18.79
C ILE A 81 19.14 5.86 -19.44
N LEU A 82 19.52 5.05 -20.44
CA LEU A 82 20.77 5.21 -21.16
C LEU A 82 20.87 6.60 -21.83
N VAL A 83 19.81 7.00 -22.55
CA VAL A 83 19.77 8.30 -23.25
C VAL A 83 19.78 9.44 -22.22
N GLY A 84 18.99 9.34 -21.15
CA GLY A 84 18.98 10.35 -20.09
C GLY A 84 20.34 10.51 -19.43
N ALA A 85 21.01 9.41 -19.04
CA ALA A 85 22.32 9.40 -18.44
C ALA A 85 23.41 9.92 -19.42
N PHE A 86 23.37 9.50 -20.67
CA PHE A 86 24.25 10.00 -21.73
C PHE A 86 24.14 11.52 -21.87
N LEU A 87 22.92 12.05 -21.99
CA LEU A 87 22.68 13.50 -22.18
C LEU A 87 23.11 14.32 -20.96
N VAL A 88 22.89 13.82 -19.72
CA VAL A 88 23.39 14.47 -18.51
C VAL A 88 24.90 14.68 -18.60
N ASN A 89 25.65 13.62 -18.91
CA ASN A 89 27.11 13.64 -18.91
C ASN A 89 27.66 14.45 -20.11
N LEU A 90 27.09 14.29 -21.31
CA LEU A 90 27.49 15.03 -22.48
C LEU A 90 27.35 16.54 -22.31
N THR A 91 26.34 16.99 -21.59
CA THR A 91 26.06 18.42 -21.35
C THR A 91 26.71 18.96 -20.07
N THR A 92 27.55 18.18 -19.39
CA THR A 92 28.27 18.61 -18.17
C THR A 92 29.74 18.89 -18.46
N ALA A 93 30.58 17.86 -18.50
CA ALA A 93 32.04 18.03 -18.67
C ALA A 93 32.70 16.83 -19.35
N GLY A 94 31.96 16.00 -20.07
CA GLY A 94 32.46 14.76 -20.66
C GLY A 94 32.65 14.83 -22.17
N SER A 95 33.49 13.95 -22.69
CA SER A 95 33.53 13.62 -24.12
C SER A 95 32.36 12.68 -24.46
N VAL A 96 32.08 12.49 -25.75
CA VAL A 96 31.09 11.50 -26.22
C VAL A 96 31.42 10.11 -25.68
N ALA A 97 32.70 9.72 -25.71
CA ALA A 97 33.13 8.40 -25.22
C ALA A 97 32.89 8.23 -23.71
N THR A 98 33.27 9.22 -22.88
CA THR A 98 33.02 9.18 -21.44
C THR A 98 31.55 9.16 -21.14
N SER A 99 30.75 9.95 -21.85
CA SER A 99 29.29 10.00 -21.64
C SER A 99 28.60 8.68 -21.98
N ILE A 100 29.08 7.92 -22.97
CA ILE A 100 28.63 6.57 -23.28
C ILE A 100 28.99 5.62 -22.12
N GLY A 101 30.23 5.63 -21.63
CA GLY A 101 30.69 4.80 -20.54
C GLY A 101 29.87 5.00 -19.25
N LEU A 102 29.67 6.26 -18.88
CA LEU A 102 28.88 6.63 -17.72
C LEU A 102 27.39 6.24 -17.90
N GLY A 103 26.84 6.45 -19.10
CA GLY A 103 25.49 6.05 -19.43
C GLY A 103 25.27 4.54 -19.29
N ILE A 104 26.25 3.74 -19.76
CA ILE A 104 26.24 2.27 -19.61
C ILE A 104 26.31 1.90 -18.11
N GLY A 105 27.21 2.48 -17.35
CA GLY A 105 27.37 2.23 -15.91
C GLY A 105 26.07 2.45 -15.13
N ASN A 106 25.45 3.62 -15.30
CA ASN A 106 24.18 3.97 -14.63
C ASN A 106 23.02 3.05 -15.08
N THR A 107 23.00 2.65 -16.35
CA THR A 107 21.95 1.75 -16.85
C THR A 107 22.11 0.35 -16.29
N LEU A 108 23.34 -0.18 -16.27
CA LEU A 108 23.64 -1.50 -15.72
C LEU A 108 23.35 -1.57 -14.22
N GLU A 109 23.70 -0.54 -13.46
CA GLU A 109 23.34 -0.41 -12.06
C GLU A 109 21.84 -0.58 -11.84
N GLY A 110 21.01 0.20 -12.55
CA GLY A 110 19.55 0.11 -12.43
C GLY A 110 19.00 -1.26 -12.80
N VAL A 111 19.55 -1.91 -13.86
CA VAL A 111 19.16 -3.27 -14.28
C VAL A 111 19.53 -4.30 -13.22
N VAL A 112 20.77 -4.27 -12.70
CA VAL A 112 21.25 -5.17 -11.66
C VAL A 112 20.45 -4.96 -10.38
N GLY A 113 20.25 -3.71 -9.96
CA GLY A 113 19.46 -3.37 -8.79
C GLY A 113 18.03 -3.88 -8.88
N ALA A 114 17.34 -3.62 -10.00
CA ALA A 114 15.98 -4.10 -10.19
C ALA A 114 15.90 -5.64 -10.24
N TYR A 115 16.88 -6.32 -10.83
CA TYR A 115 16.95 -7.78 -10.81
C TYR A 115 17.08 -8.30 -9.38
N LEU A 116 18.01 -7.75 -8.59
CA LEU A 116 18.24 -8.16 -7.21
C LEU A 116 17.03 -7.87 -6.31
N VAL A 117 16.39 -6.70 -6.47
CA VAL A 117 15.17 -6.33 -5.72
C VAL A 117 14.00 -7.25 -6.07
N ASN A 118 13.80 -7.58 -7.36
CA ASN A 118 12.77 -8.54 -7.75
C ASN A 118 13.02 -9.94 -7.16
N ARG A 119 14.29 -10.35 -7.09
CA ARG A 119 14.65 -11.69 -6.61
C ARG A 119 14.62 -11.82 -5.07
N PHE A 120 14.98 -10.77 -4.34
CA PHE A 120 15.26 -10.85 -2.89
C PHE A 120 14.47 -9.90 -2.02
N ALA A 121 13.93 -8.81 -2.55
CA ALA A 121 13.31 -7.72 -1.78
C ALA A 121 11.86 -7.41 -2.18
N GLY A 122 11.13 -8.36 -2.75
CA GLY A 122 9.70 -8.18 -3.01
C GLY A 122 9.35 -7.32 -4.24
N GLY A 123 10.33 -6.92 -5.06
CA GLY A 123 10.11 -6.17 -6.30
C GLY A 123 9.46 -4.81 -6.04
N ARG A 124 8.35 -4.53 -6.73
CA ARG A 124 7.58 -3.27 -6.57
C ARG A 124 7.07 -3.03 -5.16
N ASN A 125 6.94 -4.08 -4.35
CA ASN A 125 6.42 -4.04 -2.98
C ASN A 125 7.53 -4.00 -1.93
N ALA A 126 8.74 -3.64 -2.29
CA ALA A 126 9.93 -3.65 -1.44
C ALA A 126 9.76 -2.84 -0.13
N PHE A 127 8.87 -1.86 -0.11
CA PHE A 127 8.60 -1.00 1.05
C PHE A 127 7.31 -1.36 1.80
N GLU A 128 6.73 -2.55 1.56
CA GLU A 128 5.51 -2.99 2.24
C GLU A 128 5.77 -3.84 3.49
N ARG A 129 6.97 -4.46 3.59
CA ARG A 129 7.39 -5.34 4.68
C ARG A 129 8.78 -4.94 5.18
N ALA A 130 8.96 -4.94 6.48
CA ALA A 130 10.25 -4.55 7.09
C ALA A 130 11.46 -5.36 6.58
N PRO A 131 11.40 -6.70 6.45
CA PRO A 131 12.54 -7.46 5.91
C PRO A 131 12.91 -7.05 4.48
N ASP A 132 11.93 -6.66 3.67
CA ASP A 132 12.18 -6.29 2.28
C ASP A 132 12.80 -4.89 2.16
N VAL A 133 12.50 -3.97 3.10
CA VAL A 133 13.19 -2.67 3.22
C VAL A 133 14.68 -2.87 3.49
N PHE A 134 15.05 -3.74 4.44
CA PHE A 134 16.46 -4.06 4.71
C PHE A 134 17.14 -4.74 3.52
N ARG A 135 16.48 -5.68 2.87
CA ARG A 135 17.00 -6.32 1.66
C ARG A 135 17.19 -5.32 0.54
N PHE A 136 16.22 -4.40 0.33
CA PHE A 136 16.37 -3.32 -0.64
C PHE A 136 17.61 -2.47 -0.34
N ALA A 137 17.79 -2.02 0.90
CA ALA A 137 18.96 -1.26 1.31
C ALA A 137 20.26 -2.02 1.01
N LEU A 138 20.30 -3.34 1.27
CA LEU A 138 21.48 -4.16 1.04
C LEU A 138 21.74 -4.40 -0.46
N VAL A 139 20.74 -4.88 -1.21
CA VAL A 139 20.98 -5.38 -2.58
C VAL A 139 20.86 -4.30 -3.64
N ALA A 140 19.99 -3.30 -3.44
CA ALA A 140 19.88 -2.16 -4.33
C ALA A 140 20.86 -1.06 -3.91
N ALA A 141 20.62 -0.42 -2.76
CA ALA A 141 21.37 0.76 -2.40
C ALA A 141 22.87 0.49 -2.17
N LEU A 142 23.26 -0.60 -1.48
CA LEU A 142 24.68 -0.86 -1.22
C LEU A 142 25.38 -1.66 -2.31
N LEU A 143 24.74 -2.71 -2.85
CA LEU A 143 25.42 -3.64 -3.76
C LEU A 143 25.34 -3.20 -5.22
N SER A 144 24.15 -2.84 -5.75
CA SER A 144 24.05 -2.51 -7.18
C SER A 144 24.75 -1.20 -7.55
N THR A 145 24.78 -0.24 -6.64
CA THR A 145 25.44 1.06 -6.83
C THR A 145 26.95 0.98 -7.02
N THR A 146 27.57 -0.13 -6.56
CA THR A 146 29.00 -0.37 -6.85
C THR A 146 29.29 -0.49 -8.34
N VAL A 147 28.32 -0.91 -9.14
CA VAL A 147 28.45 -1.06 -10.60
C VAL A 147 28.68 0.30 -11.26
N SER A 148 27.79 1.28 -10.97
CA SER A 148 27.91 2.63 -11.52
C SER A 148 29.19 3.31 -11.07
N ALA A 149 29.47 3.29 -9.76
CA ALA A 149 30.70 3.89 -9.22
C ALA A 149 31.97 3.30 -9.86
N THR A 150 32.03 1.98 -10.03
CA THR A 150 33.19 1.31 -10.63
C THR A 150 33.33 1.65 -12.12
N VAL A 151 32.26 1.48 -12.91
CA VAL A 151 32.29 1.78 -14.34
C VAL A 151 32.53 3.27 -14.58
N GLY A 152 31.87 4.14 -13.82
CA GLY A 152 31.94 5.60 -13.96
C GLY A 152 33.34 6.13 -13.67
N VAL A 153 33.90 5.84 -12.48
CA VAL A 153 35.21 6.35 -12.08
C VAL A 153 36.33 5.75 -12.96
N THR A 154 36.23 4.47 -13.31
CA THR A 154 37.19 3.83 -14.24
C THR A 154 37.16 4.51 -15.61
N THR A 155 35.97 4.80 -16.15
CA THR A 155 35.80 5.53 -17.41
C THR A 155 36.46 6.91 -17.35
N LEU A 156 36.25 7.67 -16.28
CA LEU A 156 36.89 8.99 -16.08
C LEU A 156 38.42 8.88 -15.97
N ALA A 157 38.93 7.90 -15.21
CA ALA A 157 40.36 7.72 -15.00
C ALA A 157 41.09 7.33 -16.32
N ILE A 158 40.54 6.36 -17.07
CA ILE A 158 41.11 5.96 -18.37
C ILE A 158 41.09 7.09 -19.39
N SER A 159 40.06 7.94 -19.35
CA SER A 159 39.91 9.05 -20.30
C SER A 159 40.64 10.33 -19.85
N GLY A 160 41.36 10.31 -18.73
CA GLY A 160 42.15 11.45 -18.24
C GLY A 160 41.33 12.56 -17.59
N TYR A 161 40.05 12.32 -17.28
CA TYR A 161 39.18 13.28 -16.57
C TYR A 161 39.27 13.14 -15.03
N ALA A 162 39.84 12.06 -14.52
CA ALA A 162 40.16 11.86 -13.09
C ALA A 162 41.57 11.28 -12.95
N ASN A 163 42.29 11.71 -11.89
CA ASN A 163 43.58 11.11 -11.57
C ASN A 163 43.39 9.74 -10.87
N TRP A 164 44.22 8.79 -11.18
CA TRP A 164 44.20 7.50 -10.50
C TRP A 164 44.48 7.60 -8.98
N ALA A 165 45.24 8.62 -8.56
CA ALA A 165 45.47 8.90 -7.14
C ALA A 165 44.19 9.26 -6.38
N ASP A 166 43.19 9.87 -7.07
CA ASP A 166 41.93 10.31 -6.49
C ASP A 166 40.81 9.28 -6.70
N TYR A 167 41.11 8.11 -7.30
CA TYR A 167 40.12 7.10 -7.65
C TYR A 167 39.27 6.69 -6.43
N GLY A 168 39.87 6.36 -5.31
CA GLY A 168 39.18 5.91 -4.09
C GLY A 168 38.20 6.95 -3.54
N PRO A 169 38.65 8.19 -3.27
CA PRO A 169 37.76 9.26 -2.83
C PRO A 169 36.60 9.55 -3.78
N ILE A 170 36.83 9.61 -5.09
CA ILE A 170 35.79 9.84 -6.09
C ILE A 170 34.81 8.68 -6.12
N TRP A 171 35.32 7.42 -6.10
CA TRP A 171 34.50 6.22 -6.10
C TRP A 171 33.59 6.17 -4.86
N LEU A 172 34.13 6.43 -3.67
CA LEU A 172 33.37 6.42 -2.42
C LEU A 172 32.25 7.48 -2.43
N THR A 173 32.58 8.71 -2.86
CA THR A 173 31.59 9.79 -2.93
C THR A 173 30.51 9.48 -3.95
N TRP A 174 30.86 8.93 -5.11
CA TRP A 174 29.93 8.50 -6.15
C TRP A 174 28.99 7.42 -5.61
N TRP A 175 29.59 6.34 -5.09
CA TRP A 175 28.85 5.20 -4.53
C TRP A 175 27.84 5.64 -3.46
N LEU A 176 28.26 6.46 -2.51
CA LEU A 176 27.38 6.95 -1.44
C LEU A 176 26.28 7.89 -1.98
N GLY A 177 26.56 8.66 -3.03
CA GLY A 177 25.58 9.50 -3.72
C GLY A 177 24.48 8.66 -4.36
N ASP A 178 24.83 7.55 -5.00
CA ASP A 178 23.90 6.58 -5.58
C ASP A 178 23.09 5.85 -4.49
N VAL A 179 23.75 5.41 -3.41
CA VAL A 179 23.10 4.83 -2.22
C VAL A 179 22.03 5.76 -1.65
N ALA A 180 22.35 7.03 -1.47
CA ALA A 180 21.40 8.02 -0.96
C ALA A 180 20.25 8.26 -1.97
N GLY A 181 20.53 8.28 -3.26
CA GLY A 181 19.54 8.36 -4.34
C GLY A 181 18.53 7.22 -4.28
N ASP A 182 19.01 5.99 -4.14
CA ASP A 182 18.15 4.81 -4.01
C ASP A 182 17.31 4.82 -2.72
N LEU A 183 17.90 5.20 -1.58
CA LEU A 183 17.20 5.18 -0.30
C LEU A 183 16.17 6.31 -0.13
N VAL A 184 16.35 7.43 -0.81
CA VAL A 184 15.47 8.60 -0.70
C VAL A 184 14.46 8.67 -1.83
N VAL A 185 14.90 8.48 -3.09
CA VAL A 185 14.07 8.76 -4.27
C VAL A 185 13.27 7.52 -4.70
N ALA A 186 13.87 6.33 -4.70
CA ALA A 186 13.17 5.13 -5.13
C ALA A 186 11.91 4.82 -4.29
N PRO A 187 11.94 4.92 -2.93
CA PRO A 187 10.73 4.74 -2.12
C PRO A 187 9.60 5.70 -2.47
N VAL A 188 9.94 6.97 -2.68
CA VAL A 188 8.94 7.99 -3.05
C VAL A 188 8.28 7.61 -4.37
N VAL A 189 9.07 7.33 -5.42
CA VAL A 189 8.53 7.00 -6.75
C VAL A 189 7.66 5.74 -6.69
N LEU A 190 8.17 4.66 -6.06
CA LEU A 190 7.46 3.39 -5.97
C LEU A 190 6.16 3.50 -5.18
N LEU A 191 6.18 4.15 -4.02
CA LEU A 191 5.03 4.23 -3.13
C LEU A 191 3.94 5.18 -3.65
N TRP A 192 4.30 6.25 -4.36
CA TRP A 192 3.32 7.15 -4.97
C TRP A 192 2.67 6.56 -6.23
N ILE A 193 3.40 5.79 -7.03
CA ILE A 193 2.85 5.15 -8.23
C ILE A 193 2.02 3.91 -7.88
N SER A 194 2.45 3.12 -6.89
CA SER A 194 1.81 1.83 -6.56
C SER A 194 0.54 1.98 -5.73
N ARG A 195 0.28 3.13 -5.11
CA ARG A 195 -0.88 3.32 -4.22
C ARG A 195 -1.88 4.30 -4.81
N PRO A 196 -3.16 3.88 -4.97
CA PRO A 196 -4.21 4.77 -5.43
C PRO A 196 -4.43 5.93 -4.45
N ARG A 197 -5.09 6.97 -4.94
CA ARG A 197 -5.38 8.21 -4.20
C ARG A 197 -6.02 7.92 -2.85
N VAL A 198 -5.33 8.23 -1.77
CA VAL A 198 -5.89 8.20 -0.42
C VAL A 198 -6.74 9.46 -0.23
N ARG A 199 -8.02 9.27 0.07
CA ARG A 199 -8.90 10.37 0.50
C ARG A 199 -8.74 10.51 2.02
N TRP A 200 -8.01 11.51 2.46
CA TRP A 200 -7.92 11.81 3.88
C TRP A 200 -9.15 12.55 4.39
N PRO A 201 -9.67 12.20 5.58
CA PRO A 201 -10.57 13.07 6.32
C PRO A 201 -9.89 14.43 6.58
N ARG A 202 -10.68 15.50 6.67
CA ARG A 202 -10.14 16.87 6.90
C ARG A 202 -9.16 16.94 8.08
N ALA A 203 -9.49 16.29 9.19
CA ALA A 203 -8.63 16.25 10.37
C ALA A 203 -7.26 15.61 10.07
N GLN A 204 -7.22 14.51 9.33
CA GLN A 204 -5.97 13.84 8.96
C GLN A 204 -5.14 14.67 7.95
N ALA A 205 -5.81 15.39 7.05
CA ALA A 205 -5.13 16.29 6.11
C ALA A 205 -4.49 17.48 6.84
N LEU A 206 -5.17 18.05 7.84
CA LEU A 206 -4.62 19.12 8.69
C LEU A 206 -3.44 18.61 9.53
N GLU A 207 -3.54 17.40 10.08
CA GLU A 207 -2.47 16.76 10.83
C GLU A 207 -1.23 16.52 9.94
N ALA A 208 -1.42 16.08 8.70
CA ALA A 208 -0.33 15.92 7.75
C ALA A 208 0.33 17.28 7.41
N ALA A 209 -0.48 18.32 7.17
CA ALA A 209 0.02 19.65 6.92
C ALA A 209 0.83 20.20 8.11
N ALA A 210 0.35 19.98 9.34
CA ALA A 210 1.07 20.37 10.55
C ALA A 210 2.39 19.61 10.70
N LEU A 211 2.42 18.31 10.41
CA LEU A 211 3.65 17.51 10.43
C LEU A 211 4.68 18.01 9.42
N PHE A 212 4.28 18.23 8.17
CA PHE A 212 5.20 18.70 7.13
C PHE A 212 5.69 20.13 7.41
N LEU A 213 4.82 21.00 7.94
CA LEU A 213 5.22 22.34 8.38
C LEU A 213 6.22 22.27 9.55
N ALA A 214 5.95 21.43 10.56
CA ALA A 214 6.87 21.22 11.67
C ALA A 214 8.23 20.66 11.19
N LEU A 215 8.22 19.77 10.18
CA LEU A 215 9.44 19.20 9.60
C LEU A 215 10.25 20.28 8.86
N VAL A 216 9.59 21.18 8.12
CA VAL A 216 10.26 22.32 7.48
C VAL A 216 10.84 23.27 8.53
N ILE A 217 10.06 23.67 9.53
CA ILE A 217 10.53 24.56 10.58
C ILE A 217 11.72 23.95 11.34
N CYS A 218 11.59 22.69 11.77
CA CYS A 218 12.67 22.00 12.48
C CYS A 218 13.91 21.81 11.57
N GLY A 219 13.70 21.47 10.30
CA GLY A 219 14.78 21.36 9.31
C GLY A 219 15.52 22.69 9.09
N GLU A 220 14.79 23.79 8.96
CA GLU A 220 15.38 25.14 8.83
C GLU A 220 16.13 25.55 10.11
N LEU A 221 15.61 25.21 11.29
CA LEU A 221 16.30 25.50 12.55
C LEU A 221 17.59 24.70 12.69
N VAL A 222 17.61 23.44 12.23
CA VAL A 222 18.77 22.54 12.37
C VAL A 222 19.77 22.76 11.24
N PHE A 223 19.32 22.91 10.01
CA PHE A 223 20.16 22.95 8.81
C PHE A 223 20.23 24.31 8.11
N GLY A 224 19.27 25.22 8.36
CA GLY A 224 19.14 26.46 7.60
C GLY A 224 20.05 27.63 8.02
N GLY A 225 20.95 27.43 9.00
CA GLY A 225 21.93 28.44 9.39
C GLY A 225 21.40 29.64 10.17
N LEU A 226 20.14 29.63 10.61
CA LEU A 226 19.52 30.73 11.38
C LEU A 226 20.23 30.95 12.74
N TYR A 227 20.86 29.94 13.30
CA TYR A 227 21.57 30.01 14.58
C TYR A 227 22.99 29.45 14.46
N PRO A 228 23.99 30.26 14.02
CA PRO A 228 25.37 29.80 13.84
C PRO A 228 26.01 29.20 15.13
N SER A 229 25.57 29.66 16.31
CA SER A 229 26.08 29.24 17.61
C SER A 229 25.76 27.76 17.94
N VAL A 230 24.77 27.15 17.29
CA VAL A 230 24.36 25.74 17.54
C VAL A 230 24.96 24.74 16.54
N LYS A 231 25.78 25.17 15.61
CA LYS A 231 26.39 24.36 14.55
C LYS A 231 27.12 23.10 15.07
N HIS A 232 27.62 23.12 16.30
CA HIS A 232 28.40 22.02 16.90
C HIS A 232 27.57 21.08 17.77
N TYR A 233 26.27 21.31 17.92
CA TYR A 233 25.39 20.43 18.67
C TYR A 233 24.73 19.39 17.73
N PRO A 234 24.51 18.15 18.20
CA PRO A 234 23.89 17.09 17.41
C PRO A 234 22.37 17.29 17.29
N LEU A 235 21.97 18.44 16.77
CA LEU A 235 20.55 18.82 16.66
C LEU A 235 19.82 18.08 15.53
N GLU A 236 20.52 17.40 14.64
CA GLU A 236 19.93 16.56 13.58
C GLU A 236 18.97 15.51 14.15
N PHE A 237 19.23 15.02 15.36
CA PHE A 237 18.34 14.07 16.05
C PHE A 237 17.00 14.66 16.46
N ALA A 238 16.85 15.99 16.54
CA ALA A 238 15.56 16.64 16.82
C ALA A 238 14.51 16.40 15.72
N THR A 239 14.97 16.03 14.51
CA THR A 239 14.09 15.70 13.39
C THR A 239 13.50 14.30 13.50
N VAL A 240 14.12 13.38 14.25
CA VAL A 240 13.70 11.98 14.38
C VAL A 240 12.29 11.82 14.92
N PRO A 241 11.85 12.53 16.00
CA PRO A 241 10.47 12.44 16.48
C PRO A 241 9.42 12.76 15.40
N LEU A 242 9.70 13.70 14.49
CA LEU A 242 8.79 14.04 13.39
C LEU A 242 8.71 12.94 12.35
N LEU A 243 9.82 12.28 12.05
CA LEU A 243 9.84 11.11 11.16
C LEU A 243 9.14 9.90 11.79
N LEU A 244 9.29 9.70 13.10
CA LEU A 244 8.54 8.69 13.84
C LEU A 244 7.03 9.00 13.80
N TRP A 245 6.63 10.25 13.97
CA TRP A 245 5.23 10.67 13.81
C TRP A 245 4.71 10.32 12.41
N ALA A 246 5.47 10.64 11.33
CA ALA A 246 5.12 10.26 9.98
C ALA A 246 4.90 8.74 9.84
N ALA A 247 5.84 7.93 10.35
CA ALA A 247 5.80 6.47 10.24
C ALA A 247 4.64 5.85 11.03
N PHE A 248 4.42 6.30 12.28
CA PHE A 248 3.36 5.76 13.13
C PHE A 248 1.96 6.20 12.71
N ARG A 249 1.81 7.41 12.24
CA ARG A 249 0.48 8.00 12.03
C ARG A 249 -0.05 7.79 10.62
N PHE A 250 0.80 7.94 9.61
CA PHE A 250 0.37 7.94 8.22
C PHE A 250 0.73 6.63 7.50
N GLY A 251 1.98 6.40 7.15
CA GLY A 251 2.42 5.18 6.49
C GLY A 251 3.69 5.34 5.67
N PRO A 252 4.10 4.29 4.92
CA PRO A 252 5.36 4.31 4.17
C PRO A 252 5.47 5.42 3.12
N ARG A 253 4.37 5.79 2.46
CA ARG A 253 4.37 6.83 1.42
C ARG A 253 4.67 8.22 2.00
N GLU A 254 3.99 8.58 3.08
CA GLU A 254 4.16 9.85 3.77
C GLU A 254 5.51 9.91 4.48
N ALA A 255 5.95 8.79 5.06
CA ALA A 255 7.28 8.66 5.64
C ALA A 255 8.38 8.87 4.60
N ALA A 256 8.28 8.26 3.41
CA ALA A 256 9.21 8.48 2.31
C ALA A 256 9.24 9.95 1.85
N THR A 257 8.07 10.61 1.80
CA THR A 257 7.99 12.03 1.45
C THR A 257 8.64 12.91 2.52
N ALA A 258 8.45 12.59 3.80
CA ALA A 258 9.10 13.28 4.91
C ALA A 258 10.63 13.14 4.88
N ILE A 259 11.13 11.93 4.57
CA ILE A 259 12.56 11.66 4.37
C ILE A 259 13.10 12.48 3.21
N LEU A 260 12.43 12.51 2.06
CA LEU A 260 12.86 13.29 0.89
C LEU A 260 12.96 14.78 1.24
N LEU A 261 11.97 15.36 1.93
CA LEU A 261 11.95 16.75 2.33
C LEU A 261 13.09 17.03 3.31
N LEU A 262 13.25 16.23 4.35
CA LEU A 262 14.32 16.40 5.33
C LEU A 262 15.70 16.27 4.70
N SER A 263 15.90 15.27 3.84
CA SER A 263 17.17 15.09 3.12
C SER A 263 17.48 16.28 2.22
N GLY A 264 16.47 16.83 1.55
CA GLY A 264 16.63 18.04 0.75
C GLY A 264 17.11 19.25 1.57
N LEU A 265 16.50 19.49 2.74
CA LEU A 265 16.90 20.55 3.66
C LEU A 265 18.31 20.33 4.22
N ALA A 266 18.63 19.10 4.63
CA ALA A 266 19.94 18.76 5.17
C ALA A 266 21.05 18.90 4.12
N ILE A 267 20.81 18.48 2.88
CA ILE A 267 21.72 18.65 1.75
C ILE A 267 21.94 20.14 1.49
N TRP A 268 20.86 20.90 1.31
CA TRP A 268 20.96 22.33 1.03
C TRP A 268 21.75 23.08 2.12
N GLY A 269 21.43 22.86 3.40
CA GLY A 269 22.13 23.50 4.50
C GLY A 269 23.63 23.13 4.58
N THR A 270 23.95 21.83 4.37
CA THR A 270 25.34 21.38 4.36
C THR A 270 26.13 22.02 3.21
N LEU A 271 25.50 22.21 2.04
CA LEU A 271 26.08 22.87 0.88
C LEU A 271 26.44 24.33 1.13
N GLU A 272 25.55 25.05 1.78
CA GLU A 272 25.75 26.44 2.16
C GLU A 272 26.71 26.60 3.38
N GLY A 273 27.23 25.47 3.90
CA GLY A 273 28.12 25.47 5.05
C GLY A 273 27.40 25.61 6.39
N TYR A 274 26.09 25.34 6.44
CA TYR A 274 25.25 25.41 7.63
C TYR A 274 25.01 24.02 8.25
N GLY A 275 24.56 24.04 9.48
CA GLY A 275 24.12 22.83 10.19
C GLY A 275 25.25 21.92 10.68
N PRO A 276 24.88 20.78 11.32
CA PRO A 276 25.81 19.92 12.04
C PRO A 276 26.76 19.14 11.13
N PHE A 277 26.42 18.95 9.84
CA PHE A 277 27.23 18.18 8.90
C PHE A 277 28.28 19.04 8.18
N ALA A 278 28.22 20.36 8.27
CA ALA A 278 29.23 21.23 7.66
C ALA A 278 30.56 21.19 8.42
N GLN A 279 31.49 20.35 7.95
CA GLN A 279 32.82 20.13 8.51
C GLN A 279 33.92 20.93 7.81
N ARG A 280 35.18 20.78 8.25
CA ARG A 280 36.34 21.48 7.65
C ARG A 280 36.61 21.05 6.23
N THR A 281 36.40 19.77 5.92
CA THR A 281 36.54 19.26 4.56
C THR A 281 35.15 18.92 3.98
N GLN A 282 34.99 19.16 2.70
CA GLN A 282 33.75 18.87 1.99
C GLN A 282 33.43 17.36 1.99
N ASN A 283 34.47 16.53 1.92
CA ASN A 283 34.32 15.07 1.93
C ASN A 283 33.78 14.57 3.28
N GLU A 284 34.28 15.06 4.41
CA GLU A 284 33.76 14.73 5.74
C GLU A 284 32.30 15.16 5.89
N SER A 285 31.95 16.35 5.40
CA SER A 285 30.58 16.86 5.41
C SER A 285 29.63 15.92 4.65
N LEU A 286 30.03 15.47 3.46
CA LEU A 286 29.24 14.56 2.65
C LEU A 286 29.08 13.19 3.28
N LEU A 287 30.16 12.62 3.83
CA LEU A 287 30.12 11.29 4.48
C LEU A 287 29.16 11.28 5.68
N LEU A 288 29.22 12.33 6.53
CA LEU A 288 28.32 12.43 7.68
C LEU A 288 26.85 12.62 7.24
N LEU A 289 26.61 13.50 6.29
CA LEU A 289 25.28 13.73 5.72
C LEU A 289 24.68 12.45 5.12
N GLN A 290 25.46 11.72 4.31
CA GLN A 290 25.00 10.51 3.63
C GLN A 290 24.77 9.37 4.65
N ALA A 291 25.62 9.24 5.67
CA ALA A 291 25.40 8.28 6.76
C ALA A 291 24.10 8.60 7.52
N PHE A 292 23.87 9.87 7.86
CA PHE A 292 22.61 10.30 8.49
C PHE A 292 21.40 9.97 7.62
N VAL A 293 21.42 10.37 6.35
CA VAL A 293 20.33 10.12 5.40
C VAL A 293 20.05 8.61 5.26
N ALA A 294 21.09 7.78 5.16
CA ALA A 294 20.94 6.34 5.04
C ALA A 294 20.29 5.73 6.30
N VAL A 295 20.80 6.06 7.49
CA VAL A 295 20.27 5.55 8.76
C VAL A 295 18.83 5.98 8.97
N VAL A 296 18.53 7.25 8.75
CA VAL A 296 17.18 7.81 8.92
C VAL A 296 16.21 7.19 7.93
N SER A 297 16.60 7.04 6.65
CA SER A 297 15.76 6.45 5.61
C SER A 297 15.42 4.99 5.93
N VAL A 298 16.43 4.15 6.20
CA VAL A 298 16.21 2.72 6.47
C VAL A 298 15.38 2.54 7.75
N SER A 299 15.71 3.27 8.83
CA SER A 299 15.00 3.15 10.11
C SER A 299 13.52 3.58 9.99
N THR A 300 13.28 4.75 9.37
CA THR A 300 11.93 5.29 9.24
C THR A 300 11.06 4.47 8.30
N LEU A 301 11.58 4.04 7.14
CA LEU A 301 10.85 3.20 6.19
C LEU A 301 10.55 1.82 6.78
N THR A 302 11.49 1.24 7.50
CA THR A 302 11.30 -0.04 8.20
C THR A 302 10.19 0.07 9.23
N LEU A 303 10.23 1.10 10.07
CA LEU A 303 9.20 1.33 11.07
C LEU A 303 7.83 1.56 10.42
N ALA A 304 7.76 2.39 9.39
CA ALA A 304 6.52 2.64 8.66
C ALA A 304 5.94 1.35 8.03
N ALA A 305 6.81 0.47 7.51
CA ALA A 305 6.42 -0.84 6.97
C ALA A 305 5.87 -1.76 8.08
N VAL A 306 6.54 -1.85 9.24
CA VAL A 306 6.07 -2.62 10.41
C VAL A 306 4.69 -2.16 10.86
N VAL A 307 4.52 -0.86 11.06
CA VAL A 307 3.24 -0.28 11.50
C VAL A 307 2.13 -0.54 10.49
N ALA A 308 2.41 -0.38 9.19
CA ALA A 308 1.45 -0.64 8.13
C ALA A 308 1.08 -2.13 8.04
N GLU A 309 2.05 -3.04 8.17
CA GLU A 309 1.82 -4.50 8.19
C GLU A 309 0.96 -4.89 9.40
N ARG A 310 1.28 -4.40 10.60
CA ARG A 310 0.49 -4.64 11.80
C ARG A 310 -0.96 -4.19 11.64
N ARG A 311 -1.21 -2.97 11.15
CA ARG A 311 -2.57 -2.47 10.88
C ARG A 311 -3.34 -3.33 9.89
N ARG A 312 -2.68 -3.83 8.83
CA ARG A 312 -3.29 -4.75 7.86
C ARG A 312 -3.69 -6.07 8.51
N VAL A 313 -2.83 -6.65 9.35
CA VAL A 313 -3.10 -7.89 10.08
C VAL A 313 -4.25 -7.69 11.07
N GLU A 314 -4.25 -6.62 11.85
CA GLU A 314 -5.33 -6.28 12.80
C GLU A 314 -6.67 -6.11 12.06
N ALA A 315 -6.69 -5.36 10.94
CA ALA A 315 -7.90 -5.19 10.12
C ALA A 315 -8.40 -6.53 9.56
N ARG A 316 -7.50 -7.42 9.13
CA ARG A 316 -7.84 -8.75 8.63
C ARG A 316 -8.41 -9.64 9.75
N LEU A 317 -7.81 -9.62 10.94
CA LEU A 317 -8.33 -10.36 12.10
C LEU A 317 -9.72 -9.87 12.52
N LEU A 318 -9.93 -8.55 12.52
CA LEU A 318 -11.24 -7.96 12.78
C LEU A 318 -12.26 -8.42 11.73
N HIS A 319 -11.91 -8.38 10.45
CA HIS A 319 -12.79 -8.85 9.38
C HIS A 319 -13.17 -10.33 9.54
N LEU A 320 -12.19 -11.19 9.82
CA LEU A 320 -12.44 -12.62 10.10
C LEU A 320 -13.26 -12.83 11.38
N SER A 321 -13.21 -11.92 12.33
CA SER A 321 -13.98 -11.98 13.58
C SER A 321 -15.44 -11.57 13.45
N VAL A 322 -15.82 -10.81 12.41
CA VAL A 322 -17.18 -10.24 12.24
C VAL A 322 -17.91 -10.73 10.99
N SER A 323 -17.26 -11.46 10.09
CA SER A 323 -17.87 -11.99 8.87
C SER A 323 -17.88 -13.52 8.85
N ASP A 324 -18.86 -14.11 8.13
CA ASP A 324 -18.92 -15.53 7.81
C ASP A 324 -17.94 -15.84 6.66
N PRO A 325 -17.04 -16.83 6.83
CA PRO A 325 -15.98 -17.07 5.85
C PRO A 325 -16.47 -17.66 4.52
N LEU A 326 -17.67 -18.28 4.50
CA LEU A 326 -18.22 -18.85 3.27
C LEU A 326 -18.96 -17.80 2.45
N THR A 327 -19.78 -16.96 3.11
CA THR A 327 -20.72 -16.06 2.43
C THR A 327 -20.26 -14.62 2.38
N GLY A 328 -19.28 -14.23 3.22
CA GLY A 328 -18.81 -12.85 3.37
C GLY A 328 -19.80 -11.92 4.08
N LEU A 329 -20.99 -12.41 4.46
CA LEU A 329 -21.96 -11.66 5.27
C LEU A 329 -21.45 -11.49 6.71
N ALA A 330 -22.12 -10.63 7.50
CA ALA A 330 -21.90 -10.59 8.93
C ALA A 330 -22.09 -11.99 9.56
N ASN A 331 -21.27 -12.33 10.54
CA ASN A 331 -21.45 -13.57 11.30
C ASN A 331 -22.40 -13.36 12.50
N TYR A 332 -22.66 -14.42 13.24
CA TYR A 332 -23.51 -14.38 14.44
C TYR A 332 -23.11 -13.27 15.43
N ARG A 333 -21.80 -13.11 15.69
CA ARG A 333 -21.31 -12.07 16.64
C ARG A 333 -21.66 -10.67 16.17
N GLN A 334 -21.45 -10.38 14.90
CA GLN A 334 -21.77 -9.07 14.32
C GLN A 334 -23.29 -8.84 14.26
N LEU A 335 -24.07 -9.86 14.00
CA LEU A 335 -25.53 -9.79 14.07
C LEU A 335 -26.00 -9.38 15.46
N MET A 336 -25.49 -10.03 16.52
CA MET A 336 -25.86 -9.69 17.91
C MET A 336 -25.49 -8.23 18.24
N ALA A 337 -24.30 -7.79 17.87
CA ALA A 337 -23.87 -6.42 18.08
C ALA A 337 -24.74 -5.40 17.30
N ALA A 338 -25.15 -5.73 16.07
CA ALA A 338 -26.04 -4.89 15.27
C ALA A 338 -27.44 -4.77 15.93
N LEU A 339 -27.99 -5.88 16.41
CA LEU A 339 -29.29 -5.88 17.10
C LEU A 339 -29.26 -5.07 18.38
N GLU A 340 -28.23 -5.23 19.22
CA GLU A 340 -28.07 -4.45 20.44
C GLU A 340 -27.91 -2.95 20.13
N GLY A 341 -27.12 -2.62 19.12
CA GLY A 341 -26.93 -1.24 18.67
C GLY A 341 -28.22 -0.58 18.18
N GLU A 342 -29.04 -1.31 17.38
CA GLU A 342 -30.31 -0.79 16.89
C GLU A 342 -31.37 -0.67 17.99
N ILE A 343 -31.41 -1.55 18.99
CA ILE A 343 -32.27 -1.38 20.16
C ILE A 343 -31.92 -0.06 20.89
N GLN A 344 -30.64 0.19 21.18
CA GLN A 344 -30.20 1.42 21.82
C GLN A 344 -30.51 2.66 20.97
N ARG A 345 -30.31 2.56 19.66
CA ARG A 345 -30.62 3.65 18.72
C ARG A 345 -32.12 3.94 18.70
N SER A 346 -32.95 2.91 18.57
CA SER A 346 -34.40 3.00 18.52
C SER A 346 -34.97 3.57 19.82
N GLN A 347 -34.42 3.18 20.98
CA GLN A 347 -34.79 3.77 22.29
C GLN A 347 -34.55 5.29 22.37
N ARG A 348 -33.51 5.78 21.68
CA ARG A 348 -33.17 7.21 21.65
C ARG A 348 -33.94 7.99 20.60
N THR A 349 -34.20 7.38 19.43
CA THR A 349 -34.80 8.07 18.28
C THR A 349 -36.28 7.83 18.11
N GLU A 350 -36.85 6.89 18.85
CA GLU A 350 -38.23 6.40 18.77
C GLU A 350 -38.59 5.84 17.37
N ARG A 351 -37.60 5.56 16.53
CA ARG A 351 -37.81 4.98 15.21
C ARG A 351 -37.79 3.46 15.29
N PRO A 352 -38.76 2.77 14.66
CA PRO A 352 -38.76 1.31 14.65
C PRO A 352 -37.62 0.75 13.81
N PHE A 353 -37.25 -0.51 14.08
CA PHE A 353 -36.43 -1.32 13.18
C PHE A 353 -37.00 -2.72 13.07
N ALA A 354 -36.68 -3.43 11.98
CA ALA A 354 -37.14 -4.79 11.77
C ALA A 354 -36.00 -5.78 11.77
N VAL A 355 -36.27 -6.99 12.25
CA VAL A 355 -35.42 -8.18 12.13
C VAL A 355 -36.12 -9.17 11.21
N VAL A 356 -35.43 -9.70 10.23
CA VAL A 356 -35.92 -10.76 9.36
C VAL A 356 -35.03 -11.97 9.49
N LEU A 357 -35.59 -13.11 9.91
CA LEU A 357 -34.90 -14.40 9.87
C LEU A 357 -35.25 -15.14 8.57
N LEU A 358 -34.29 -15.83 8.02
CA LEU A 358 -34.41 -16.59 6.79
C LEU A 358 -33.77 -17.97 6.96
N ASP A 359 -34.37 -18.97 6.32
CA ASP A 359 -33.86 -20.33 6.29
C ASP A 359 -33.93 -20.89 4.86
N VAL A 360 -32.87 -21.54 4.42
CA VAL A 360 -32.78 -22.09 3.06
C VAL A 360 -33.55 -23.39 2.97
N ASP A 361 -34.65 -23.40 2.21
CA ASP A 361 -35.53 -24.57 2.09
C ASP A 361 -34.80 -25.77 1.48
N GLY A 362 -34.64 -26.81 2.27
CA GLY A 362 -34.16 -28.09 1.79
C GLY A 362 -32.68 -28.16 1.42
N LEU A 363 -31.82 -27.34 2.05
CA LEU A 363 -30.36 -27.41 1.85
C LEU A 363 -29.80 -28.83 2.02
N LYS A 364 -30.31 -29.61 2.98
CA LYS A 364 -29.91 -31.02 3.16
C LYS A 364 -30.14 -31.82 1.90
N ARG A 365 -31.30 -31.67 1.23
CA ARG A 365 -31.59 -32.39 -0.03
C ARG A 365 -30.66 -31.95 -1.17
N ILE A 366 -30.29 -30.69 -1.20
CA ILE A 366 -29.32 -30.15 -2.19
C ILE A 366 -27.97 -30.83 -1.93
N ASN A 367 -27.52 -30.88 -0.68
CA ASN A 367 -26.27 -31.55 -0.28
C ASN A 367 -26.27 -33.05 -0.61
N ASP A 368 -27.35 -33.76 -0.24
CA ASP A 368 -27.47 -35.19 -0.46
C ASP A 368 -27.49 -35.56 -1.96
N ARG A 369 -28.09 -34.70 -2.80
CA ARG A 369 -28.23 -34.94 -4.24
C ARG A 369 -27.07 -34.47 -5.08
N HIS A 370 -26.45 -33.33 -4.70
CA HIS A 370 -25.47 -32.60 -5.54
C HIS A 370 -24.12 -32.39 -4.86
N GLY A 371 -23.97 -32.85 -3.61
CA GLY A 371 -22.76 -32.71 -2.81
C GLY A 371 -22.66 -31.36 -2.07
N HIS A 372 -21.85 -31.34 -1.01
CA HIS A 372 -21.67 -30.16 -0.13
C HIS A 372 -21.13 -28.93 -0.83
N LEU A 373 -20.36 -29.10 -1.92
CA LEU A 373 -19.85 -27.96 -2.68
C LEU A 373 -20.99 -27.17 -3.34
N VAL A 374 -21.98 -27.88 -3.92
CA VAL A 374 -23.15 -27.26 -4.54
C VAL A 374 -24.03 -26.60 -3.48
N GLY A 375 -24.18 -27.22 -2.29
CA GLY A 375 -24.88 -26.57 -1.17
C GLY A 375 -24.19 -25.31 -0.67
N SER A 376 -22.86 -25.29 -0.63
CA SER A 376 -22.09 -24.08 -0.31
C SER A 376 -22.28 -22.96 -1.35
N LEU A 377 -22.32 -23.31 -2.63
CA LEU A 377 -22.63 -22.35 -3.71
C LEU A 377 -24.07 -21.81 -3.58
N ALA A 378 -25.03 -22.65 -3.21
CA ALA A 378 -26.40 -22.23 -2.94
C ALA A 378 -26.47 -21.20 -1.80
N LEU A 379 -25.73 -21.41 -0.71
CA LEU A 379 -25.62 -20.43 0.38
C LEU A 379 -24.97 -19.12 -0.07
N CYS A 380 -23.94 -19.17 -0.91
CA CYS A 380 -23.32 -17.96 -1.48
C CYS A 380 -24.28 -17.18 -2.38
N ARG A 381 -25.14 -17.86 -3.15
CA ARG A 381 -26.17 -17.20 -3.98
C ARG A 381 -27.22 -16.50 -3.12
N VAL A 382 -27.69 -17.14 -2.05
CA VAL A 382 -28.60 -16.50 -1.08
C VAL A 382 -27.93 -15.24 -0.51
N ALA A 383 -26.67 -15.34 -0.08
CA ALA A 383 -25.95 -14.21 0.46
C ALA A 383 -25.83 -13.04 -0.53
N ALA A 384 -25.53 -13.32 -1.81
CA ALA A 384 -25.48 -12.30 -2.86
C ALA A 384 -26.83 -11.61 -3.06
N VAL A 385 -27.93 -12.38 -3.06
CA VAL A 385 -29.28 -11.81 -3.16
C VAL A 385 -29.62 -10.95 -1.95
N LEU A 386 -29.22 -11.35 -0.73
CA LEU A 386 -29.43 -10.55 0.48
C LEU A 386 -28.66 -9.22 0.38
N GLN A 387 -27.38 -9.25 0.00
CA GLN A 387 -26.57 -8.03 -0.20
C GLN A 387 -27.20 -7.07 -1.21
N LEU A 388 -27.65 -7.59 -2.34
CA LEU A 388 -28.33 -6.77 -3.37
C LEU A 388 -29.72 -6.25 -2.94
N SER A 389 -30.32 -6.85 -1.92
CA SER A 389 -31.64 -6.49 -1.42
C SER A 389 -31.59 -5.53 -0.23
N CYS A 390 -30.42 -5.35 0.38
CA CYS A 390 -30.16 -4.50 1.52
C CYS A 390 -29.64 -3.12 1.11
N ARG A 391 -29.92 -2.10 1.95
CA ARG A 391 -29.33 -0.77 1.87
C ARG A 391 -27.96 -0.78 2.57
N ALA A 392 -27.18 0.27 2.39
CA ALA A 392 -25.86 0.40 3.06
C ALA A 392 -25.95 0.43 4.59
N ILE A 393 -27.08 0.81 5.16
CA ILE A 393 -27.34 0.84 6.62
C ILE A 393 -27.90 -0.48 7.15
N ASP A 394 -28.38 -1.38 6.28
CA ASP A 394 -28.94 -2.66 6.66
C ASP A 394 -27.80 -3.66 6.95
N THR A 395 -28.02 -4.57 7.88
CA THR A 395 -27.06 -5.64 8.16
C THR A 395 -27.63 -6.97 7.69
N ALA A 396 -26.94 -7.61 6.74
CA ALA A 396 -27.20 -8.98 6.33
C ALA A 396 -26.17 -9.91 6.99
N ALA A 397 -26.66 -10.97 7.66
CA ALA A 397 -25.82 -11.88 8.41
C ALA A 397 -26.16 -13.34 8.10
N ARG A 398 -25.18 -14.23 8.24
CA ARG A 398 -25.40 -15.67 8.35
C ARG A 398 -25.42 -16.06 9.82
N PHE A 399 -26.58 -16.53 10.27
CA PHE A 399 -26.88 -16.80 11.67
C PHE A 399 -26.50 -18.22 12.09
N GLY A 400 -26.69 -19.19 11.18
CA GLY A 400 -26.41 -20.61 11.38
C GLY A 400 -26.00 -21.31 10.09
N GLY A 401 -26.13 -22.64 10.02
CA GLY A 401 -25.76 -23.46 8.87
C GLY A 401 -26.45 -23.05 7.56
N ASP A 402 -27.78 -23.02 7.58
CA ASP A 402 -28.70 -22.62 6.49
C ASP A 402 -29.53 -21.39 6.84
N GLU A 403 -29.24 -20.75 7.98
CA GLU A 403 -29.98 -19.64 8.53
C GLU A 403 -29.29 -18.30 8.28
N PHE A 404 -30.07 -17.30 7.86
CA PHE A 404 -29.63 -15.93 7.65
C PHE A 404 -30.53 -14.96 8.41
N ALA A 405 -30.02 -13.77 8.66
CA ALA A 405 -30.74 -12.70 9.31
C ALA A 405 -30.50 -11.35 8.62
N LEU A 406 -31.51 -10.50 8.64
CA LEU A 406 -31.40 -9.10 8.24
C LEU A 406 -31.80 -8.22 9.44
N VAL A 407 -31.02 -7.16 9.68
CA VAL A 407 -31.39 -6.06 10.56
C VAL A 407 -31.64 -4.84 9.70
N LEU A 408 -32.84 -4.31 9.75
CA LEU A 408 -33.33 -3.24 8.89
C LEU A 408 -33.64 -2.00 9.74
N PRO A 409 -32.69 -1.06 9.88
CA PRO A 409 -32.93 0.19 10.60
C PRO A 409 -34.07 1.01 10.00
N GLU A 410 -34.82 1.70 10.83
CA GLU A 410 -35.93 2.59 10.42
C GLU A 410 -36.95 1.88 9.51
N ALA A 411 -37.26 0.60 9.80
CA ALA A 411 -38.19 -0.22 9.04
C ALA A 411 -39.35 -0.68 9.93
N ASP A 412 -40.54 -0.45 9.46
CA ASP A 412 -41.79 -0.98 10.00
C ASP A 412 -42.14 -2.34 9.36
N GLU A 413 -43.32 -2.91 9.70
CA GLU A 413 -43.79 -4.18 9.18
C GLU A 413 -43.98 -4.14 7.64
N ALA A 414 -44.44 -3.03 7.09
CA ALA A 414 -44.64 -2.87 5.66
C ALA A 414 -43.29 -2.85 4.92
N ALA A 415 -42.32 -2.12 5.44
CA ALA A 415 -40.96 -2.05 4.88
C ALA A 415 -40.25 -3.41 4.96
N ALA A 416 -40.35 -4.13 6.09
CA ALA A 416 -39.82 -5.48 6.22
C ALA A 416 -40.46 -6.43 5.21
N GLY A 417 -41.79 -6.37 5.02
CA GLY A 417 -42.53 -7.14 4.05
C GLY A 417 -42.09 -6.87 2.60
N LEU A 418 -41.72 -5.62 2.26
CA LEU A 418 -41.16 -5.28 0.96
C LEU A 418 -39.79 -5.92 0.72
N VAL A 419 -38.92 -5.90 1.72
CA VAL A 419 -37.60 -6.54 1.62
C VAL A 419 -37.77 -8.06 1.47
N MET A 420 -38.62 -8.68 2.27
CA MET A 420 -38.91 -10.13 2.20
C MET A 420 -39.42 -10.54 0.81
N ARG A 421 -40.35 -9.78 0.22
CA ARG A 421 -40.83 -10.01 -1.16
C ARG A 421 -39.69 -9.88 -2.15
N ARG A 422 -38.90 -8.81 -2.09
CA ARG A 422 -37.76 -8.58 -2.99
C ARG A 422 -36.76 -9.72 -2.96
N VAL A 423 -36.43 -10.23 -1.79
CA VAL A 423 -35.53 -11.39 -1.62
C VAL A 423 -36.15 -12.63 -2.28
N SER A 424 -37.44 -12.91 -2.01
CA SER A 424 -38.12 -14.08 -2.58
C SER A 424 -38.23 -14.01 -4.11
N GLU A 425 -38.56 -12.85 -4.67
CA GLU A 425 -38.66 -12.62 -6.12
C GLU A 425 -37.28 -12.77 -6.80
N ARG A 426 -36.23 -12.18 -6.23
CA ARG A 426 -34.88 -12.31 -6.79
C ARG A 426 -34.39 -13.76 -6.80
N LEU A 427 -34.65 -14.52 -5.75
CA LEU A 427 -34.33 -15.95 -5.71
C LEU A 427 -35.20 -16.77 -6.69
N ALA A 428 -36.45 -16.36 -6.94
CA ALA A 428 -37.32 -17.01 -7.92
C ALA A 428 -36.84 -16.76 -9.37
N TRP A 429 -36.21 -15.62 -9.64
CA TRP A 429 -35.62 -15.27 -10.93
C TRP A 429 -34.23 -15.85 -11.16
N ASP A 430 -33.60 -16.40 -10.10
CA ASP A 430 -32.35 -17.12 -10.25
C ASP A 430 -32.55 -18.40 -11.06
N THR A 431 -31.94 -18.46 -12.25
CA THR A 431 -32.03 -19.58 -13.20
C THR A 431 -31.03 -20.69 -12.92
N ASP A 432 -30.10 -20.46 -12.00
CA ASP A 432 -29.07 -21.44 -11.66
C ASP A 432 -29.66 -22.68 -10.99
N THR A 433 -29.06 -23.84 -11.30
CA THR A 433 -29.44 -25.13 -10.72
C THR A 433 -28.46 -25.52 -9.59
N PRO A 434 -28.99 -26.09 -8.50
CA PRO A 434 -30.39 -26.31 -8.13
C PRO A 434 -31.10 -24.99 -7.74
N ARG A 435 -32.40 -24.91 -7.99
CA ARG A 435 -33.22 -23.76 -7.54
C ARG A 435 -33.23 -23.69 -6.03
N VAL A 436 -32.97 -22.48 -5.51
CA VAL A 436 -32.93 -22.18 -4.08
C VAL A 436 -34.16 -21.35 -3.70
N THR A 437 -34.86 -21.75 -2.66
CA THR A 437 -35.95 -20.96 -2.06
C THR A 437 -35.67 -20.78 -0.58
N VAL A 438 -36.23 -19.73 0.01
CA VAL A 438 -36.10 -19.41 1.43
C VAL A 438 -37.46 -19.27 2.10
N SER A 439 -37.55 -19.65 3.35
CA SER A 439 -38.65 -19.28 4.22
C SER A 439 -38.22 -18.08 5.06
N LEU A 440 -39.12 -17.15 5.35
CA LEU A 440 -38.82 -15.88 6.00
C LEU A 440 -39.81 -15.60 7.13
N GLY A 441 -39.32 -14.97 8.20
CA GLY A 441 -40.14 -14.46 9.28
C GLY A 441 -39.60 -13.12 9.77
N ALA A 442 -40.47 -12.19 10.12
CA ALA A 442 -40.07 -10.84 10.55
C ALA A 442 -40.63 -10.52 11.93
N ALA A 443 -39.89 -9.65 12.64
CA ALA A 443 -40.31 -9.00 13.87
C ALA A 443 -39.89 -7.54 13.85
N VAL A 444 -40.73 -6.67 14.43
CA VAL A 444 -40.51 -5.22 14.47
C VAL A 444 -40.39 -4.76 15.91
N TYR A 445 -39.35 -4.04 16.21
CA TYR A 445 -39.14 -3.36 17.48
C TYR A 445 -39.95 -2.03 17.48
N PRO A 446 -40.61 -1.64 18.63
CA PRO A 446 -40.75 -2.42 19.86
C PRO A 446 -41.95 -3.36 19.88
N GLY A 447 -42.78 -3.38 18.84
CA GLY A 447 -44.07 -4.04 18.83
C GLY A 447 -44.04 -5.57 19.04
N ASN A 448 -43.02 -6.26 18.55
CA ASN A 448 -42.89 -7.72 18.67
C ASN A 448 -41.88 -8.14 19.77
N GLY A 449 -41.20 -7.19 20.39
CA GLY A 449 -40.25 -7.43 21.47
C GLY A 449 -39.33 -6.24 21.74
N THR A 450 -38.78 -6.18 22.96
CA THR A 450 -37.90 -5.09 23.39
C THR A 450 -36.48 -5.55 23.68
N THR A 451 -36.19 -6.84 23.54
CA THR A 451 -34.86 -7.43 23.72
C THR A 451 -34.48 -8.22 22.48
N VAL A 452 -33.18 -8.46 22.26
CA VAL A 452 -32.68 -9.28 21.16
C VAL A 452 -33.39 -10.63 21.12
N GLN A 453 -33.48 -11.31 22.27
CA GLN A 453 -34.10 -12.63 22.38
C GLN A 453 -35.57 -12.62 21.97
N THR A 454 -36.39 -11.68 22.49
CA THR A 454 -37.83 -11.60 22.18
C THR A 454 -38.09 -11.27 20.72
N LEU A 455 -37.24 -10.47 20.08
CA LEU A 455 -37.31 -10.17 18.64
C LEU A 455 -36.97 -11.39 17.79
N LEU A 456 -35.88 -12.07 18.11
CA LEU A 456 -35.49 -13.30 17.39
C LEU A 456 -36.57 -14.38 17.53
N ASP A 457 -37.10 -14.60 18.74
CA ASP A 457 -38.18 -15.56 18.98
C ASP A 457 -39.47 -15.20 18.20
N ALA A 458 -39.77 -13.92 18.08
CA ALA A 458 -40.93 -13.46 17.29
C ALA A 458 -40.73 -13.65 15.79
N ALA A 459 -39.54 -13.36 15.27
CA ALA A 459 -39.21 -13.59 13.88
C ALA A 459 -39.18 -15.10 13.54
N ASP A 460 -38.69 -15.95 14.45
CA ASP A 460 -38.65 -17.41 14.27
C ASP A 460 -40.06 -18.01 14.22
N ARG A 461 -40.98 -17.55 15.06
CA ARG A 461 -42.41 -17.96 14.97
C ARG A 461 -43.00 -17.64 13.59
N GLY A 462 -42.71 -16.47 13.02
CA GLY A 462 -43.09 -16.09 11.67
C GLY A 462 -42.51 -17.02 10.60
N LEU A 463 -41.22 -17.33 10.74
CA LEU A 463 -40.49 -18.27 9.87
C LEU A 463 -41.11 -19.67 9.90
N TYR A 464 -41.38 -20.19 11.08
CA TYR A 464 -42.00 -21.52 11.26
C TYR A 464 -43.40 -21.60 10.66
N ALA A 465 -44.22 -20.57 10.84
CA ALA A 465 -45.55 -20.48 10.22
C ALA A 465 -45.49 -20.50 8.69
N MET A 466 -44.50 -19.87 8.09
CA MET A 466 -44.27 -19.91 6.64
C MET A 466 -43.83 -21.32 6.15
N LYS A 467 -42.93 -21.98 6.89
CA LYS A 467 -42.50 -23.34 6.59
C LYS A 467 -43.72 -24.30 6.61
N GLY A 468 -44.61 -24.20 7.61
CA GLY A 468 -45.82 -25.05 7.71
C GLY A 468 -46.76 -24.84 6.52
N LYS A 469 -47.00 -23.64 6.07
CA LYS A 469 -47.83 -23.33 4.89
C LYS A 469 -47.22 -23.88 3.59
N LYS A 470 -45.91 -23.93 3.45
CA LYS A 470 -45.21 -24.54 2.30
C LYS A 470 -45.30 -26.06 2.30
N ALA A 471 -45.18 -26.69 3.48
CA ALA A 471 -45.31 -28.18 3.63
C ALA A 471 -46.72 -28.65 3.26
N GLY A 472 -47.79 -27.97 3.70
CA GLY A 472 -49.14 -28.31 3.39
C GLY A 472 -49.61 -28.06 1.92
N ARG A 473 -48.82 -27.34 1.12
CA ARG A 473 -49.05 -27.18 -0.33
C ARG A 473 -48.35 -28.23 -1.20
N ARG A 474 -47.49 -29.04 -0.62
CA ARG A 474 -46.72 -30.08 -1.30
C ARG A 474 -47.23 -31.53 -1.02
N GLY A 475 -48.15 -31.71 -0.12
CA GLY A 475 -48.98 -32.91 0.08
C GLY A 475 -50.30 -32.79 -0.69
#